data_f09f3725972a097d136268939b21ed54
#
_entry.id   f09f3725972a097d136268939b21ed54
#
_cell.length_a   1.000
_cell.length_b   1.000
_cell.length_c   1.000
_cell.angle_alpha   90.00
_cell.angle_beta   90.00
_cell.angle_gamma   90.00
#
_symmetry.space_group_name_H-M   'P 1'
#
loop_
_entity.id
_entity.type
_entity.pdbx_description
1 polymer ?
#
loop_
_entity_poly.entity_id
_entity_poly.type
_entity_poly.pdbx_seq_one_letter_code
_entity_poly.pdbx_strand_id
1 'polypeptide(L)'
;MALLSQPPTNARNFLVTDDYGRGTQDAWGQAWLQSIFDGLIAFHAQSPPLNVAFANFATIWDGVLGPDPGYEAFGYVSTDACNPGPTTDGDCSDPDHYFYWFSG
;
A
#
# COMPACT_ATOMS: atom_id res chain seq x y z
N MET A 1 15.37 9.39 3.58
CA MET A 1 15.90 8.66 4.77
C MET A 1 17.25 9.22 5.23
N ALA A 2 18.26 9.38 4.37
CA ALA A 2 19.58 9.86 4.79
C ALA A 2 19.55 11.20 5.54
N LEU A 3 18.79 12.19 5.07
CA LEU A 3 18.65 13.49 5.74
C LEU A 3 17.96 13.37 7.11
N LEU A 4 16.95 12.52 7.23
CA LEU A 4 16.20 12.35 8.47
C LEU A 4 17.00 11.59 9.54
N SER A 5 18.01 10.80 9.15
CA SER A 5 18.86 10.07 10.08
C SER A 5 19.97 10.92 10.69
N GLN A 6 20.13 12.17 10.22
CA GLN A 6 21.11 13.12 10.71
C GLN A 6 20.48 14.16 11.65
N PRO A 7 21.30 14.91 12.43
CA PRO A 7 20.81 16.00 13.24
C PRO A 7 20.03 17.05 12.41
N PRO A 8 19.00 17.64 12.96
CA PRO A 8 18.48 17.49 14.34
C PRO A 8 17.55 16.30 14.55
N THR A 9 17.04 15.66 13.48
CA THR A 9 15.99 14.65 13.56
C THR A 9 16.47 13.33 14.17
N ASN A 10 17.65 12.85 13.77
CA ASN A 10 18.25 11.60 14.24
C ASN A 10 17.32 10.38 14.19
N ALA A 11 16.45 10.28 13.19
CA ALA A 11 15.56 9.14 13.01
C ALA A 11 16.34 7.83 12.82
N ARG A 12 15.85 6.75 13.41
CA ARG A 12 16.50 5.43 13.35
C ARG A 12 15.58 4.35 12.80
N ASN A 13 14.28 4.59 12.79
CA ASN A 13 13.29 3.65 12.31
C ASN A 13 12.53 4.28 11.15
N PHE A 14 12.47 3.57 10.03
CA PHE A 14 11.79 4.00 8.81
C PHE A 14 10.81 2.92 8.37
N LEU A 15 9.57 3.31 8.15
CA LEU A 15 8.58 2.49 7.46
C LEU A 15 8.31 3.15 6.12
N VAL A 16 8.53 2.41 5.05
CA VAL A 16 8.21 2.83 3.69
C VAL A 16 7.02 1.98 3.23
N THR A 17 6.02 2.63 2.69
CA THR A 17 4.83 1.98 2.16
C THR A 17 4.74 2.23 0.66
N ASP A 18 4.23 1.27 -0.07
CA ASP A 18 3.75 1.52 -1.42
C ASP A 18 2.26 1.91 -1.40
N ASP A 19 1.83 2.53 -2.46
CA ASP A 19 0.42 2.77 -2.78
C ASP A 19 0.12 2.31 -4.20
N TYR A 20 1.04 1.51 -4.75
CA TYR A 20 0.92 1.01 -6.11
C TYR A 20 -0.03 -0.19 -6.16
N GLY A 21 -0.87 -0.15 -7.15
CA GLY A 21 -1.63 -1.30 -7.59
C GLY A 21 -3.11 -1.24 -7.33
N ARG A 22 -3.61 -0.83 -6.19
CA ARG A 22 -5.05 -0.91 -5.87
C ARG A 22 -5.78 -2.00 -6.68
N GLY A 23 -5.16 -3.21 -6.78
CA GLY A 23 -5.62 -4.31 -7.62
C GLY A 23 -5.23 -4.23 -9.11
N THR A 24 -4.50 -3.18 -9.53
CA THR A 24 -3.99 -3.05 -10.91
C THR A 24 -2.48 -3.17 -10.90
N GLN A 25 -1.93 -4.14 -11.61
CA GLN A 25 -0.49 -4.35 -11.71
C GLN A 25 -0.05 -4.35 -13.17
N ASP A 26 1.05 -3.65 -13.44
CA ASP A 26 1.74 -3.70 -14.71
C ASP A 26 3.25 -3.91 -14.52
N ALA A 27 3.95 -4.26 -15.59
CA ALA A 27 5.37 -4.58 -15.55
C ALA A 27 6.23 -3.40 -15.08
N TRP A 28 5.84 -2.17 -15.41
CA TRP A 28 6.58 -0.96 -15.02
C TRP A 28 6.45 -0.68 -13.53
N GLY A 29 5.23 -0.78 -13.01
CA GLY A 29 4.99 -0.60 -11.59
C GLY A 29 5.69 -1.66 -10.74
N GLN A 30 5.70 -2.92 -11.17
CA GLN A 30 6.43 -3.99 -10.49
C GLN A 30 7.94 -3.74 -10.50
N ALA A 31 8.52 -3.29 -11.62
CA ALA A 31 9.92 -2.94 -11.71
C ALA A 31 10.27 -1.75 -10.80
N TRP A 32 9.38 -0.77 -10.71
CA TRP A 32 9.54 0.38 -9.81
C TRP A 32 9.53 -0.04 -8.34
N LEU A 33 8.57 -0.86 -7.91
CA LEU A 33 8.51 -1.41 -6.55
C LEU A 33 9.77 -2.21 -6.20
N GLN A 34 10.23 -3.06 -7.13
CA GLN A 34 11.47 -3.82 -6.93
C GLN A 34 12.67 -2.89 -6.75
N SER A 35 12.76 -1.82 -7.54
CA SER A 35 13.83 -0.83 -7.42
C SER A 35 13.83 -0.11 -6.06
N ILE A 36 12.64 0.20 -5.53
CA ILE A 36 12.50 0.76 -4.18
C ILE A 36 13.00 -0.24 -3.14
N PHE A 37 12.55 -1.49 -3.22
CA PHE A 37 12.92 -2.53 -2.28
C PHE A 37 14.44 -2.79 -2.27
N ASP A 38 15.05 -2.90 -3.43
CA ASP A 38 16.51 -3.07 -3.57
C ASP A 38 17.27 -1.86 -3.01
N GLY A 39 16.77 -0.64 -3.24
CA GLY A 39 17.32 0.57 -2.68
C GLY A 39 17.25 0.62 -1.15
N LEU A 40 16.16 0.13 -0.55
CA LEU A 40 16.01 0.04 0.90
C LEU A 40 16.97 -0.99 1.52
N ILE A 41 17.15 -2.14 0.88
CA ILE A 41 18.14 -3.15 1.31
C ILE A 41 19.54 -2.57 1.27
N ALA A 42 19.92 -1.93 0.17
CA ALA A 42 21.22 -1.31 0.02
C ALA A 42 21.46 -0.19 1.05
N PHE A 43 20.45 0.64 1.31
CA PHE A 43 20.50 1.69 2.32
C PHE A 43 20.69 1.12 3.73
N HIS A 44 19.93 0.10 4.09
CA HIS A 44 20.07 -0.57 5.40
C HIS A 44 21.47 -1.16 5.58
N ALA A 45 22.01 -1.82 4.54
CA ALA A 45 23.36 -2.41 4.59
C ALA A 45 24.48 -1.39 4.79
N GLN A 46 24.32 -0.16 4.24
CA GLN A 46 25.31 0.89 4.29
C GLN A 46 25.19 1.82 5.51
N SER A 47 24.08 1.79 6.20
CA SER A 47 23.73 2.77 7.23
C SER A 47 23.26 2.10 8.54
N PRO A 48 24.02 1.14 9.11
CA PRO A 48 23.71 0.63 10.43
C PRO A 48 23.89 1.75 11.48
N PRO A 49 23.10 1.85 12.52
CA PRO A 49 22.05 0.93 12.98
C PRO A 49 20.63 1.36 12.60
N LEU A 50 20.36 1.70 11.35
CA LEU A 50 19.02 2.11 10.92
C LEU A 50 18.13 0.89 10.71
N ASN A 51 16.91 0.95 11.26
CA ASN A 51 15.87 -0.04 11.01
C ASN A 51 15.00 0.43 9.85
N VAL A 52 14.85 -0.39 8.84
CA VAL A 52 14.03 -0.11 7.66
C VAL A 52 13.05 -1.25 7.44
N ALA A 53 11.78 -0.92 7.31
CA ALA A 53 10.72 -1.85 6.94
C ALA A 53 9.98 -1.35 5.70
N PHE A 54 9.53 -2.28 4.89
CA PHE A 54 8.68 -2.01 3.72
C PHE A 54 7.35 -2.71 3.87
N ALA A 55 6.25 -1.96 3.75
CA ALA A 55 4.90 -2.50 3.73
C ALA A 55 4.38 -2.52 2.29
N ASN A 56 4.19 -3.72 1.76
CA ASN A 56 3.69 -3.95 0.42
C ASN A 56 2.15 -3.99 0.43
N PHE A 57 1.52 -2.84 0.22
CA PHE A 57 0.06 -2.76 0.15
C PHE A 57 -0.52 -3.39 -1.11
N ALA A 58 0.27 -3.52 -2.18
CA ALA A 58 -0.19 -4.23 -3.38
C ALA A 58 -0.61 -5.67 -3.04
N THR A 59 0.13 -6.35 -2.16
CA THR A 59 -0.23 -7.71 -1.70
C THR A 59 -1.57 -7.73 -0.94
N ILE A 60 -1.86 -6.69 -0.16
CA ILE A 60 -3.15 -6.57 0.55
C ILE A 60 -4.29 -6.36 -0.45
N TRP A 61 -4.09 -5.46 -1.41
CA TRP A 61 -5.07 -5.21 -2.48
C TRP A 61 -5.34 -6.48 -3.29
N ASP A 62 -4.30 -7.22 -3.67
CA ASP A 62 -4.43 -8.47 -4.41
C ASP A 62 -5.18 -9.54 -3.60
N GLY A 63 -4.92 -9.63 -2.31
CA GLY A 63 -5.61 -10.58 -1.44
C GLY A 63 -7.10 -10.27 -1.28
N VAL A 64 -7.48 -8.99 -1.21
CA VAL A 64 -8.87 -8.58 -1.04
C VAL A 64 -9.62 -8.53 -2.38
N LEU A 65 -9.04 -7.89 -3.40
CA LEU A 65 -9.72 -7.67 -4.69
C LEU A 65 -9.52 -8.82 -5.68
N GLY A 66 -8.50 -9.66 -5.46
CA GLY A 66 -8.24 -10.85 -6.26
C GLY A 66 -9.09 -12.05 -5.82
N PRO A 67 -8.89 -13.21 -6.47
CA PRO A 67 -9.69 -14.41 -6.20
C PRO A 67 -9.23 -15.22 -4.97
N ASP A 68 -8.05 -14.93 -4.40
CA ASP A 68 -7.45 -15.73 -3.34
C ASP A 68 -6.79 -14.85 -2.26
N PRO A 69 -7.38 -14.79 -1.05
CA PRO A 69 -8.63 -15.43 -0.59
C PRO A 69 -9.90 -14.73 -1.05
N GLY A 70 -9.79 -13.48 -1.55
CA GLY A 70 -10.91 -12.68 -2.02
C GLY A 70 -11.64 -11.89 -0.92
N TYR A 71 -12.43 -10.92 -1.35
CA TYR A 71 -13.08 -9.95 -0.47
C TYR A 71 -14.04 -10.57 0.56
N GLU A 72 -14.71 -11.65 0.20
CA GLU A 72 -15.66 -12.33 1.09
C GLU A 72 -14.99 -12.94 2.33
N ALA A 73 -13.74 -13.40 2.20
CA ALA A 73 -12.97 -13.94 3.31
C ALA A 73 -12.67 -12.90 4.40
N PHE A 74 -12.73 -11.62 4.06
CA PHE A 74 -12.53 -10.50 4.98
C PHE A 74 -13.83 -9.86 5.43
N GLY A 75 -14.99 -10.40 5.02
CA GLY A 75 -16.31 -9.89 5.39
C GLY A 75 -16.81 -8.73 4.52
N TYR A 76 -16.12 -8.43 3.41
CA TYR A 76 -16.59 -7.43 2.46
C TYR A 76 -17.62 -8.00 1.50
N VAL A 77 -18.46 -7.12 0.93
CA VAL A 77 -19.58 -7.51 0.05
C VAL A 77 -19.31 -7.25 -1.43
N SER A 78 -18.24 -6.50 -1.75
CA SER A 78 -17.91 -6.12 -3.11
C SER A 78 -16.42 -5.83 -3.26
N THR A 79 -15.93 -5.93 -4.49
CA THR A 79 -14.62 -5.42 -4.90
C THR A 79 -14.67 -3.96 -5.33
N ASP A 80 -15.86 -3.36 -5.42
CA ASP A 80 -16.04 -1.97 -5.81
C ASP A 80 -15.85 -1.01 -4.62
N ALA A 81 -15.65 0.27 -4.93
CA ALA A 81 -15.68 1.31 -3.92
C ALA A 81 -17.11 1.53 -3.38
N CYS A 82 -17.23 1.90 -2.11
CA CYS A 82 -18.51 2.31 -1.55
C CYS A 82 -19.05 3.57 -2.22
N ASN A 83 -18.16 4.53 -2.56
CA ASN A 83 -18.48 5.72 -3.32
C ASN A 83 -17.96 5.56 -4.76
N PRO A 84 -18.86 5.48 -5.77
CA PRO A 84 -18.46 5.24 -7.15
C PRO A 84 -17.96 6.48 -7.89
N GLY A 85 -18.10 7.68 -7.32
CA GLY A 85 -17.80 8.91 -8.03
C GLY A 85 -17.46 10.11 -7.14
N PRO A 86 -17.30 11.29 -7.73
CA PRO A 86 -16.90 12.51 -7.02
C PRO A 86 -18.04 13.13 -6.18
N THR A 87 -19.24 12.60 -6.27
CA THR A 87 -20.41 13.03 -5.49
C THR A 87 -20.89 11.89 -4.60
N THR A 88 -21.83 12.16 -3.71
CA THR A 88 -22.44 11.14 -2.86
C THR A 88 -23.57 10.37 -3.56
N ASP A 89 -23.80 10.65 -4.83
CA ASP A 89 -24.83 9.94 -5.61
C ASP A 89 -24.40 8.51 -5.88
N GLY A 90 -25.19 7.57 -5.41
CA GLY A 90 -24.90 6.14 -5.57
C GLY A 90 -23.97 5.55 -4.52
N ASP A 91 -23.68 6.28 -3.43
CA ASP A 91 -22.96 5.72 -2.29
C ASP A 91 -23.62 4.45 -1.75
N CYS A 92 -22.81 3.52 -1.32
CA CYS A 92 -23.31 2.35 -0.62
C CYS A 92 -23.99 2.73 0.70
N SER A 93 -24.95 1.91 1.13
CA SER A 93 -25.68 2.16 2.39
C SER A 93 -24.94 1.62 3.63
N ASP A 94 -23.89 0.84 3.44
CA ASP A 94 -23.19 0.13 4.51
C ASP A 94 -21.66 0.14 4.24
N PRO A 95 -21.00 1.26 4.53
CA PRO A 95 -19.58 1.45 4.21
C PRO A 95 -18.63 0.51 4.97
N ASP A 96 -19.05 -0.02 6.11
CA ASP A 96 -18.23 -0.91 6.94
C ASP A 96 -17.96 -2.26 6.27
N HIS A 97 -18.78 -2.62 5.26
CA HIS A 97 -18.61 -3.84 4.47
C HIS A 97 -17.96 -3.62 3.11
N TYR A 98 -17.32 -2.47 2.91
CA TYR A 98 -16.51 -2.17 1.72
C TYR A 98 -15.05 -1.96 2.09
N PHE A 99 -14.14 -2.49 1.26
CA PHE A 99 -12.70 -2.40 1.55
C PHE A 99 -12.17 -0.96 1.43
N TYR A 100 -12.74 -0.16 0.55
CA TYR A 100 -12.36 1.23 0.39
C TYR A 100 -13.55 2.11 0.03
N TRP A 101 -13.42 3.40 0.39
CA TRP A 101 -14.50 4.36 0.22
C TRP A 101 -14.60 4.88 -1.22
N PHE A 102 -13.51 5.34 -1.81
CA PHE A 102 -13.50 6.06 -3.08
C PHE A 102 -12.47 5.50 -4.06
N SER A 103 -12.82 5.42 -5.33
CA SER A 103 -11.99 4.79 -6.37
C SER A 103 -11.09 5.76 -7.15
N GLY A 104 -11.28 7.07 -7.00
CA GLY A 104 -10.58 8.11 -7.78
C GLY A 104 -9.32 8.65 -7.18
#